data_48a0586e2b9bf8f281c6c79a25dc8720
#
_entry.id   48a0586e2b9bf8f281c6c79a25dc8720
#
_cell.length_a   1.000
_cell.length_b   1.000
_cell.length_c   1.000
_cell.angle_alpha   90.00
_cell.angle_beta   90.00
_cell.angle_gamma   90.00
#
_symmetry.space_group_name_H-M   'P 1'
#
loop_
_entity.id
_entity.type
_entity.pdbx_description
1 polymer ?
#
loop_
_entity_poly.entity_id
_entity_poly.type
_entity_poly.pdbx_seq_one_letter_code
_entity_poly.pdbx_strand_id
1 'polypeptide(L)'
;MSTDSLFHRDLYAGQMAEQLLNPGPLDESTRSGVFLSGIRRVGKTTFLRQDLIPALESRGALVIYVDLWADPAKSPSALVHEAVRQTLLQLQTPGSALLKRLRGLRLGAAGLSLDIELDRLGEPGGSTLAQAFEALVAKTKTNVVLIIDEVQQTLGTDEGQALLHALKAARDAVNAKPGT
;
A
#
# COMPACT_ATOMS: atom_id res chain seq x y z
N MET A 1 1.92 28.17 23.81
CA MET A 1 1.89 27.34 22.60
C MET A 1 2.35 25.95 23.04
N SER A 2 1.40 25.04 23.27
CA SER A 2 1.73 23.66 23.67
C SER A 2 2.24 22.95 22.43
N THR A 3 3.53 22.64 22.37
CA THR A 3 4.05 21.67 21.44
C THR A 3 3.54 20.33 21.91
N ASP A 4 2.44 19.85 21.29
CA ASP A 4 2.04 18.45 21.39
C ASP A 4 3.24 17.62 20.90
N SER A 5 4.03 17.14 21.84
CA SER A 5 5.13 16.23 21.50
C SER A 5 4.49 14.91 21.08
N LEU A 6 4.43 14.69 19.77
CA LEU A 6 4.01 13.41 19.21
C LEU A 6 4.91 12.32 19.81
N PHE A 7 4.30 11.30 20.41
CA PHE A 7 5.04 10.15 20.91
C PHE A 7 5.37 9.22 19.73
N HIS A 8 6.61 9.27 19.27
CA HIS A 8 7.11 8.40 18.20
C HIS A 8 7.43 6.99 18.72
N ARG A 9 7.13 5.99 17.90
CA ARG A 9 7.37 4.57 18.17
C ARG A 9 8.36 3.99 17.15
N ASP A 10 9.47 4.71 16.93
CA ASP A 10 10.44 4.42 15.86
C ASP A 10 11.00 3.00 15.95
N LEU A 11 11.33 2.53 17.14
CA LEU A 11 11.86 1.18 17.35
C LEU A 11 10.83 0.12 16.90
N TYR A 12 9.58 0.27 17.31
CA TYR A 12 8.51 -0.65 16.96
C TYR A 12 8.19 -0.59 15.46
N ALA A 13 8.13 0.61 14.89
CA ALA A 13 7.93 0.80 13.46
C ALA A 13 9.07 0.17 12.64
N GLY A 14 10.31 0.32 13.10
CA GLY A 14 11.48 -0.28 12.48
C GLY A 14 11.44 -1.81 12.46
N GLN A 15 11.07 -2.42 13.59
CA GLN A 15 10.91 -3.88 13.71
C GLN A 15 9.77 -4.40 12.83
N MET A 16 8.61 -3.71 12.85
CA MET A 16 7.46 -4.08 12.04
C MET A 16 7.77 -3.96 10.54
N ALA A 17 8.46 -2.89 10.12
CA ALA A 17 8.89 -2.72 8.75
C ALA A 17 9.83 -3.85 8.30
N GLU A 18 10.77 -4.25 9.14
CA GLU A 18 11.67 -5.36 8.86
C GLU A 18 10.92 -6.68 8.67
N GLN A 19 9.99 -7.00 9.57
CA GLN A 19 9.17 -8.21 9.46
C GLN A 19 8.28 -8.22 8.23
N LEU A 20 7.70 -7.07 7.86
CA LEU A 20 6.83 -6.96 6.67
C LEU A 20 7.61 -7.13 5.36
N LEU A 21 8.84 -6.60 5.29
CA LEU A 21 9.65 -6.62 4.07
C LEU A 21 10.49 -7.87 3.91
N ASN A 22 10.90 -8.47 5.04
CA ASN A 22 11.76 -9.66 5.09
C ASN A 22 11.15 -10.74 6.01
N PRO A 23 9.94 -11.24 5.69
CA PRO A 23 9.32 -12.28 6.51
C PRO A 23 10.19 -13.54 6.51
N GLY A 24 10.40 -14.10 7.69
CA GLY A 24 11.13 -15.37 7.85
C GLY A 24 10.48 -16.51 7.06
N PRO A 25 11.21 -17.59 6.78
CA PRO A 25 10.69 -18.71 6.00
C PRO A 25 9.50 -19.42 6.65
N LEU A 26 9.32 -19.26 7.95
CA LEU A 26 8.20 -19.82 8.72
C LEU A 26 7.09 -18.80 9.03
N ASP A 27 7.23 -17.55 8.59
CA ASP A 27 6.32 -16.44 8.89
C ASP A 27 5.22 -16.31 7.81
N GLU A 28 4.46 -17.37 7.58
CA GLU A 28 3.33 -17.35 6.64
C GLU A 28 2.26 -16.32 7.03
N SER A 29 2.09 -16.06 8.33
CA SER A 29 1.14 -15.08 8.84
C SER A 29 1.47 -13.66 8.37
N THR A 30 2.73 -13.26 8.42
CA THR A 30 3.18 -11.94 7.96
C THR A 30 3.04 -11.78 6.45
N ARG A 31 3.31 -12.86 5.69
CA ARG A 31 3.07 -12.90 4.24
C ARG A 31 1.60 -12.76 3.87
N SER A 32 0.72 -13.17 4.76
CA SER A 32 -0.74 -13.08 4.58
C SER A 32 -1.31 -11.70 4.87
N GLY A 33 -0.51 -10.78 5.40
CA GLY A 33 -0.88 -9.45 5.83
C GLY A 33 -1.03 -9.37 7.35
N VAL A 34 -0.89 -8.16 7.88
CA VAL A 34 -0.93 -7.89 9.32
C VAL A 34 -2.12 -6.99 9.64
N PHE A 35 -2.88 -7.34 10.66
CA PHE A 35 -3.94 -6.52 11.20
C PHE A 35 -3.48 -5.81 12.46
N LEU A 36 -3.47 -4.48 12.43
CA LEU A 36 -3.21 -3.65 13.59
C LEU A 36 -4.54 -3.29 14.27
N SER A 37 -4.84 -3.96 15.37
CA SER A 37 -6.04 -3.72 16.15
C SER A 37 -5.75 -2.92 17.43
N GLY A 38 -6.75 -2.24 17.96
CA GLY A 38 -6.65 -1.50 19.22
C GLY A 38 -7.86 -0.57 19.38
N ILE A 39 -8.07 -0.11 20.61
CA ILE A 39 -9.17 0.79 20.94
C ILE A 39 -9.05 2.11 20.17
N ARG A 40 -10.16 2.85 20.08
CA ARG A 40 -10.17 4.17 19.43
C ARG A 40 -9.22 5.14 20.16
N ARG A 41 -8.61 6.06 19.42
CA ARG A 41 -7.76 7.15 19.90
C ARG A 41 -6.43 6.73 20.56
N VAL A 42 -5.98 5.49 20.37
CA VAL A 42 -4.62 5.06 20.80
C VAL A 42 -3.50 5.45 19.85
N GLY A 43 -3.81 6.23 18.81
CA GLY A 43 -2.80 6.73 17.87
C GLY A 43 -2.42 5.73 16.77
N LYS A 44 -3.33 4.81 16.35
CA LYS A 44 -3.06 3.88 15.23
C LYS A 44 -2.71 4.62 13.94
N THR A 45 -3.58 5.52 13.49
CA THR A 45 -3.36 6.34 12.29
C THR A 45 -2.07 7.16 12.39
N THR A 46 -1.79 7.75 13.56
CA THR A 46 -0.55 8.48 13.81
C THR A 46 0.66 7.57 13.65
N PHE A 47 0.64 6.39 14.27
CA PHE A 47 1.70 5.39 14.14
C PHE A 47 1.89 4.96 12.67
N LEU A 48 0.81 4.67 11.95
CA LEU A 48 0.89 4.29 10.54
C LEU A 48 1.56 5.38 9.71
N ARG A 49 1.09 6.64 9.85
CA ARG A 49 1.51 7.74 8.97
C ARG A 49 2.85 8.38 9.37
N GLN A 50 3.15 8.47 10.66
CA GLN A 50 4.31 9.20 11.16
C GLN A 50 5.51 8.29 11.48
N ASP A 51 5.27 7.01 11.77
CA ASP A 51 6.33 6.10 12.17
C ASP A 51 6.51 4.95 11.16
N LEU A 52 5.45 4.18 10.85
CA LEU A 52 5.57 2.98 10.03
C LEU A 52 5.83 3.28 8.55
N ILE A 53 5.08 4.21 7.93
CA ILE A 53 5.29 4.58 6.53
C ILE A 53 6.72 5.08 6.29
N PRO A 54 7.26 6.03 7.05
CA PRO A 54 8.66 6.43 6.91
C PRO A 54 9.65 5.29 7.10
N ALA A 55 9.40 4.37 8.05
CA ALA A 55 10.25 3.21 8.28
C ALA A 55 10.27 2.23 7.11
N LEU A 56 9.14 2.02 6.44
CA LEU A 56 9.02 1.20 5.22
C LEU A 56 9.70 1.88 4.02
N GLU A 57 9.40 3.17 3.80
CA GLU A 57 9.98 3.95 2.69
C GLU A 57 11.50 4.08 2.81
N SER A 58 12.05 4.24 4.02
CA SER A 58 13.50 4.29 4.25
C SER A 58 14.21 2.97 3.90
N ARG A 59 13.48 1.86 3.90
CA ARG A 59 13.96 0.53 3.49
C ARG A 59 13.66 0.22 2.02
N GLY A 60 13.15 1.18 1.29
CA GLY A 60 12.92 1.06 -0.15
C GLY A 60 11.58 0.51 -0.57
N ALA A 61 10.65 0.36 0.33
CA ALA A 61 9.31 -0.07 -0.04
C ALA A 61 8.52 1.06 -0.72
N LEU A 62 7.71 0.70 -1.70
CA LEU A 62 6.66 1.54 -2.22
C LEU A 62 5.43 1.39 -1.34
N VAL A 63 5.04 2.45 -0.63
CA VAL A 63 3.89 2.41 0.25
C VAL A 63 2.69 3.09 -0.39
N ILE A 64 1.55 2.38 -0.43
CA ILE A 64 0.24 2.91 -0.82
C ILE A 64 -0.60 2.97 0.46
N TYR A 65 -0.99 4.18 0.87
CA TYR A 65 -1.82 4.40 2.04
C TYR A 65 -3.24 4.78 1.62
N VAL A 66 -4.22 4.10 2.18
CA VAL A 66 -5.65 4.34 1.95
C VAL A 66 -6.34 4.51 3.30
N ASP A 67 -7.03 5.62 3.46
CA ASP A 67 -7.95 5.85 4.57
C ASP A 67 -9.38 5.65 4.06
N LEU A 68 -10.03 4.59 4.51
CA LEU A 68 -11.40 4.27 4.07
C LEU A 68 -12.46 5.22 4.65
N TRP A 69 -12.05 6.15 5.50
CA TRP A 69 -12.93 7.19 6.02
C TRP A 69 -12.68 8.58 5.41
N ALA A 70 -11.71 8.67 4.48
CA ALA A 70 -11.34 9.94 3.87
C ALA A 70 -12.50 10.60 3.10
N ASP A 71 -13.37 9.80 2.49
CA ASP A 71 -14.55 10.28 1.76
C ASP A 71 -15.73 9.31 1.97
N PRO A 72 -16.65 9.62 2.88
CA PRO A 72 -17.81 8.78 3.17
C PRO A 72 -18.79 8.61 2.00
N ALA A 73 -18.70 9.45 0.96
CA ALA A 73 -19.53 9.33 -0.24
C ALA A 73 -18.99 8.29 -1.23
N LYS A 74 -17.73 7.88 -1.09
CA LYS A 74 -17.09 6.86 -1.93
C LYS A 74 -17.14 5.49 -1.26
N SER A 75 -17.29 4.46 -2.07
CA SER A 75 -17.16 3.10 -1.58
C SER A 75 -15.70 2.77 -1.21
N PRO A 76 -15.47 1.82 -0.28
CA PRO A 76 -14.13 1.33 0.06
C PRO A 76 -13.33 0.88 -1.17
N SER A 77 -14.00 0.22 -2.12
CA SER A 77 -13.41 -0.22 -3.37
C SER A 77 -12.91 0.96 -4.22
N ALA A 78 -13.74 2.00 -4.38
CA ALA A 78 -13.37 3.20 -5.13
C ALA A 78 -12.17 3.91 -4.52
N LEU A 79 -12.08 4.00 -3.19
CA LEU A 79 -10.94 4.62 -2.49
C LEU A 79 -9.65 3.85 -2.72
N VAL A 80 -9.68 2.52 -2.69
CA VAL A 80 -8.50 1.68 -2.96
C VAL A 80 -8.07 1.80 -4.42
N HIS A 81 -9.00 1.70 -5.37
CA HIS A 81 -8.68 1.86 -6.79
C HIS A 81 -8.09 3.25 -7.09
N GLU A 82 -8.65 4.29 -6.50
CA GLU A 82 -8.15 5.67 -6.67
C GLU A 82 -6.72 5.81 -6.13
N ALA A 83 -6.40 5.29 -4.94
CA ALA A 83 -5.07 5.35 -4.37
C ALA A 83 -4.03 4.59 -5.23
N VAL A 84 -4.38 3.41 -5.73
CA VAL A 84 -3.53 2.63 -6.63
C VAL A 84 -3.33 3.38 -7.95
N ARG A 85 -4.40 3.91 -8.54
CA ARG A 85 -4.34 4.72 -9.76
C ARG A 85 -3.45 5.94 -9.61
N GLN A 86 -3.59 6.69 -8.53
CA GLN A 86 -2.75 7.86 -8.23
C GLN A 86 -1.27 7.50 -8.10
N THR A 87 -0.97 6.37 -7.44
CA THR A 87 0.40 5.87 -7.33
C THR A 87 0.99 5.54 -8.69
N LEU A 88 0.24 4.86 -9.55
CA LEU A 88 0.66 4.52 -10.91
C LEU A 88 0.90 5.77 -11.76
N LEU A 89 0.01 6.77 -11.68
CA LEU A 89 0.18 8.06 -12.37
C LEU A 89 1.43 8.80 -11.90
N GLN A 90 1.70 8.82 -10.59
CA GLN A 90 2.92 9.43 -10.05
C GLN A 90 4.19 8.73 -10.55
N LEU A 91 4.16 7.41 -10.72
CA LEU A 91 5.29 6.65 -11.27
C LEU A 91 5.51 6.93 -12.76
N GLN A 92 4.46 7.23 -13.51
CA GLN A 92 4.54 7.62 -14.92
C GLN A 92 5.00 9.08 -15.09
N THR A 93 4.75 9.95 -14.10
CA THR A 93 5.06 11.37 -14.19
C THR A 93 6.55 11.63 -13.95
N PRO A 94 7.32 12.08 -14.96
CA PRO A 94 8.72 12.40 -14.78
C PRO A 94 8.94 13.44 -13.68
N GLY A 95 9.88 13.18 -12.78
CA GLY A 95 10.22 14.13 -11.71
C GLY A 95 9.24 14.18 -10.53
N SER A 96 8.23 13.29 -10.48
CA SER A 96 7.33 13.19 -9.33
C SER A 96 8.09 12.95 -8.02
N ALA A 97 7.50 13.37 -6.89
CA ALA A 97 8.09 13.17 -5.57
C ALA A 97 8.30 11.67 -5.27
N LEU A 98 7.35 10.83 -5.70
CA LEU A 98 7.44 9.39 -5.55
C LEU A 98 8.63 8.81 -6.33
N LEU A 99 8.81 9.19 -7.59
CA LEU A 99 9.96 8.77 -8.38
C LEU A 99 11.29 9.24 -7.77
N LYS A 100 11.34 10.44 -7.19
CA LYS A 100 12.56 10.94 -6.54
C LYS A 100 12.91 10.11 -5.31
N ARG A 101 11.93 9.68 -4.53
CA ARG A 101 12.16 8.78 -3.39
C ARG A 101 12.67 7.41 -3.85
N LEU A 102 12.05 6.83 -4.87
CA LEU A 102 12.44 5.52 -5.40
C LEU A 102 13.77 5.55 -6.18
N ARG A 103 14.12 6.68 -6.83
CA ARG A 103 15.41 6.85 -7.52
C ARG A 103 16.63 6.77 -6.60
N GLY A 104 16.49 7.14 -5.33
CA GLY A 104 17.52 6.88 -4.32
C GLY A 104 17.82 5.38 -4.15
N LEU A 105 16.98 4.51 -4.69
CA LEU A 105 16.99 3.05 -4.56
C LEU A 105 17.27 2.28 -5.85
N ARG A 106 17.93 2.91 -6.86
CA ARG A 106 18.38 2.24 -8.12
C ARG A 106 17.39 2.19 -9.30
N LEU A 107 16.32 2.98 -9.31
CA LEU A 107 15.47 3.08 -10.50
C LEU A 107 16.04 4.07 -11.51
N GLY A 108 16.17 3.65 -12.77
CA GLY A 108 16.69 4.47 -13.87
C GLY A 108 15.86 5.73 -14.14
N ALA A 109 16.47 6.72 -14.80
CA ALA A 109 15.92 8.07 -15.00
C ALA A 109 14.73 8.20 -15.97
N ALA A 110 14.36 7.13 -16.67
CA ALA A 110 13.22 7.11 -17.59
C ALA A 110 11.91 6.90 -16.81
N GLY A 111 10.88 7.68 -17.11
CA GLY A 111 9.53 7.43 -16.62
C GLY A 111 9.10 5.99 -16.93
N LEU A 112 8.37 5.39 -15.99
CA LEU A 112 7.91 4.00 -16.17
C LEU A 112 6.71 4.02 -17.13
N SER A 113 6.85 3.43 -18.32
CA SER A 113 5.70 3.12 -19.16
C SER A 113 4.99 1.90 -18.58
N LEU A 114 3.73 2.04 -18.26
CA LEU A 114 2.88 0.96 -17.76
C LEU A 114 1.82 0.67 -18.82
N ASP A 115 1.77 -0.59 -19.28
CA ASP A 115 0.74 -1.06 -20.20
C ASP A 115 -0.53 -1.46 -19.42
N ILE A 116 -1.13 -0.45 -18.74
CA ILE A 116 -2.33 -0.64 -17.92
C ILE A 116 -3.32 0.47 -18.27
N GLU A 117 -4.58 0.10 -18.50
CA GLU A 117 -5.68 1.05 -18.66
C GLU A 117 -6.05 1.65 -17.29
N LEU A 118 -5.31 2.70 -16.88
CA LEU A 118 -5.48 3.36 -15.58
C LEU A 118 -6.87 3.97 -15.41
N ASP A 119 -7.43 4.48 -16.49
CA ASP A 119 -8.73 5.15 -16.46
C ASP A 119 -9.88 4.17 -16.17
N ARG A 120 -9.66 2.89 -16.41
CA ARG A 120 -10.65 1.81 -16.20
C ARG A 120 -10.24 0.80 -15.13
N LEU A 121 -9.36 1.21 -14.22
CA LEU A 121 -8.94 0.34 -13.11
C LEU A 121 -10.12 0.03 -12.18
N GLY A 122 -10.46 -1.26 -12.08
CA GLY A 122 -11.58 -1.76 -11.26
C GLY A 122 -12.95 -1.70 -11.92
N GLU A 123 -13.05 -1.23 -13.16
CA GLU A 123 -14.29 -1.27 -13.95
C GLU A 123 -14.45 -2.61 -14.67
N PRO A 124 -15.69 -3.01 -15.00
CA PRO A 124 -15.93 -4.20 -15.82
C PRO A 124 -15.20 -4.11 -17.16
N GLY A 125 -14.36 -5.10 -17.44
CA GLY A 125 -13.53 -5.15 -18.66
C GLY A 125 -12.31 -4.22 -18.66
N GLY A 126 -12.03 -3.53 -17.56
CA GLY A 126 -10.80 -2.77 -17.32
C GLY A 126 -9.74 -3.58 -16.56
N SER A 127 -8.66 -2.91 -16.15
CA SER A 127 -7.57 -3.53 -15.39
C SER A 127 -8.02 -3.90 -13.98
N THR A 128 -7.56 -5.05 -13.49
CA THR A 128 -7.83 -5.51 -12.12
C THR A 128 -6.78 -4.99 -11.12
N LEU A 129 -7.09 -5.01 -9.83
CA LEU A 129 -6.12 -4.74 -8.78
C LEU A 129 -4.90 -5.67 -8.87
N ALA A 130 -5.11 -6.95 -9.19
CA ALA A 130 -4.01 -7.90 -9.36
C ALA A 130 -3.04 -7.45 -10.46
N GLN A 131 -3.55 -7.10 -11.64
CA GLN A 131 -2.74 -6.58 -12.75
C GLN A 131 -2.01 -5.29 -12.37
N ALA A 132 -2.67 -4.39 -11.64
CA ALA A 132 -2.06 -3.15 -11.18
C ALA A 132 -0.91 -3.39 -10.21
N PHE A 133 -1.07 -4.25 -9.21
CA PHE A 133 0.00 -4.60 -8.28
C PHE A 133 1.14 -5.38 -8.95
N GLU A 134 0.84 -6.33 -9.83
CA GLU A 134 1.86 -7.01 -10.62
C GLU A 134 2.71 -6.03 -11.44
N ALA A 135 2.06 -5.07 -12.09
CA ALA A 135 2.79 -4.05 -12.83
C ALA A 135 3.61 -3.13 -11.92
N LEU A 136 3.09 -2.76 -10.74
CA LEU A 136 3.86 -1.99 -9.76
C LEU A 136 5.13 -2.73 -9.36
N VAL A 137 5.02 -3.98 -8.94
CA VAL A 137 6.18 -4.80 -8.53
C VAL A 137 7.16 -5.01 -9.68
N ALA A 138 6.66 -5.40 -10.86
CA ALA A 138 7.51 -5.66 -12.04
C ALA A 138 8.30 -4.42 -12.49
N LYS A 139 7.70 -3.23 -12.41
CA LYS A 139 8.33 -1.99 -12.87
C LYS A 139 9.19 -1.32 -11.82
N THR A 140 8.80 -1.34 -10.57
CA THR A 140 9.57 -0.73 -9.48
C THR A 140 10.68 -1.65 -8.96
N LYS A 141 10.53 -2.97 -9.13
CA LYS A 141 11.42 -4.01 -8.59
C LYS A 141 11.68 -3.82 -7.10
N THR A 142 10.63 -3.42 -6.38
CA THR A 142 10.68 -3.20 -4.94
C THR A 142 9.44 -3.78 -4.27
N ASN A 143 9.50 -3.96 -2.97
CA ASN A 143 8.35 -4.37 -2.18
C ASN A 143 7.26 -3.31 -2.24
N VAL A 144 6.02 -3.73 -2.51
CA VAL A 144 4.84 -2.88 -2.47
C VAL A 144 4.03 -3.20 -1.22
N VAL A 145 3.81 -2.20 -0.39
CA VAL A 145 3.04 -2.32 0.86
C VAL A 145 1.77 -1.50 0.75
N LEU A 146 0.62 -2.16 0.79
CA LEU A 146 -0.68 -1.51 0.88
C LEU A 146 -1.09 -1.41 2.35
N ILE A 147 -1.30 -0.19 2.84
CA ILE A 147 -1.81 0.09 4.17
C ILE A 147 -3.24 0.60 4.03
N ILE A 148 -4.17 -0.10 4.66
CA ILE A 148 -5.59 0.29 4.69
C ILE A 148 -5.93 0.65 6.13
N ASP A 149 -6.19 1.94 6.37
CA ASP A 149 -6.69 2.42 7.65
C ASP A 149 -8.22 2.40 7.65
N GLU A 150 -8.80 2.26 8.84
CA GLU A 150 -10.25 2.18 9.07
C GLU A 150 -10.91 0.99 8.30
N VAL A 151 -10.19 -0.13 8.19
CA VAL A 151 -10.62 -1.33 7.44
C VAL A 151 -11.98 -1.89 7.89
N GLN A 152 -12.42 -1.59 9.13
CA GLN A 152 -13.74 -1.98 9.60
C GLN A 152 -14.89 -1.38 8.76
N GLN A 153 -14.64 -0.36 7.94
CA GLN A 153 -15.62 0.18 7.00
C GLN A 153 -15.98 -0.81 5.89
N THR A 154 -15.15 -1.82 5.65
CA THR A 154 -15.45 -2.90 4.70
C THR A 154 -16.32 -4.00 5.31
N LEU A 155 -16.42 -4.05 6.64
CA LEU A 155 -17.16 -5.09 7.33
C LEU A 155 -18.66 -4.82 7.27
N GLY A 156 -19.45 -5.85 6.98
CA GLY A 156 -20.90 -5.77 6.95
C GLY A 156 -21.52 -5.32 5.62
N THR A 157 -20.71 -5.12 4.57
CA THR A 157 -21.19 -4.86 3.21
C THR A 157 -20.64 -5.89 2.23
N ASP A 158 -21.45 -6.30 1.25
CA ASP A 158 -21.02 -7.24 0.21
C ASP A 158 -19.88 -6.65 -0.63
N GLU A 159 -19.93 -5.36 -0.91
CA GLU A 159 -18.88 -4.66 -1.65
C GLU A 159 -17.55 -4.63 -0.88
N GLY A 160 -17.59 -4.40 0.43
CA GLY A 160 -16.39 -4.45 1.27
C GLY A 160 -15.78 -5.84 1.33
N GLN A 161 -16.61 -6.90 1.41
CA GLN A 161 -16.14 -8.27 1.34
C GLN A 161 -15.53 -8.59 -0.03
N ALA A 162 -16.17 -8.16 -1.12
CA ALA A 162 -15.63 -8.32 -2.47
C ALA A 162 -14.26 -7.63 -2.63
N LEU A 163 -14.09 -6.43 -2.07
CA LEU A 163 -12.80 -5.75 -2.04
C LEU A 163 -11.73 -6.56 -1.31
N LEU A 164 -12.03 -7.10 -0.12
CA LEU A 164 -11.07 -7.91 0.64
C LEU A 164 -10.68 -9.18 -0.13
N HIS A 165 -11.61 -9.82 -0.82
CA HIS A 165 -11.32 -10.95 -1.70
C HIS A 165 -10.45 -10.55 -2.89
N ALA A 166 -10.71 -9.40 -3.53
CA ALA A 166 -9.90 -8.89 -4.63
C ALA A 166 -8.47 -8.56 -4.19
N LEU A 167 -8.30 -7.97 -3.01
CA LEU A 167 -6.99 -7.68 -2.42
C LEU A 167 -6.22 -8.96 -2.09
N LYS A 168 -6.90 -9.97 -1.53
CA LYS A 168 -6.29 -11.28 -1.31
C LYS A 168 -5.83 -11.90 -2.62
N ALA A 169 -6.68 -11.92 -3.64
CA ALA A 169 -6.33 -12.46 -4.95
C ALA A 169 -5.15 -11.70 -5.59
N ALA A 170 -5.12 -10.38 -5.46
CA ALA A 170 -4.02 -9.54 -5.96
C ALA A 170 -2.70 -9.87 -5.27
N ARG A 171 -2.70 -10.01 -3.94
CA ARG A 171 -1.52 -10.43 -3.18
C ARG A 171 -1.03 -11.81 -3.61
N ASP A 172 -1.95 -12.78 -3.71
CA ASP A 172 -1.60 -14.15 -4.07
C ASP A 172 -1.01 -14.23 -5.48
N ALA A 173 -1.55 -13.45 -6.44
CA ALA A 173 -1.04 -13.37 -7.80
C ALA A 173 0.39 -12.80 -7.87
N VAL A 174 0.68 -11.75 -7.08
CA VAL A 174 2.02 -11.16 -6.98
C VAL A 174 3.01 -12.15 -6.35
N ASN A 175 2.63 -12.77 -5.22
CA ASN A 175 3.52 -13.64 -4.47
C ASN A 175 3.74 -15.03 -5.12
N ALA A 176 2.88 -15.43 -6.07
CA ALA A 176 3.02 -16.70 -6.79
C ALA A 176 4.12 -16.67 -7.87
N LYS A 177 4.64 -15.49 -8.25
CA LYS A 177 5.68 -15.36 -9.27
C LYS A 177 7.06 -15.61 -8.65
N PRO A 178 7.81 -16.65 -9.07
CA PRO A 178 9.16 -16.87 -8.56
C PRO A 178 10.07 -15.71 -8.98
N GLY A 179 10.71 -15.06 -8.01
CA GLY A 179 11.71 -14.01 -8.23
C GLY A 179 11.23 -12.57 -8.01
N THR A 180 10.15 -12.40 -7.31
CA THR A 180 9.75 -11.09 -6.76
C THR A 180 10.13 -10.99 -5.29
#